data_0fcc6b5008381165a45270626eebef46
#
_entry.id   0fcc6b5008381165a45270626eebef46
#
_cell.length_a   1.000
_cell.length_b   1.000
_cell.length_c   1.000
_cell.angle_alpha   90.00
_cell.angle_beta   90.00
_cell.angle_gamma   90.00
#
_symmetry.space_group_name_H-M   'P 1'
#
loop_
_entity.id
_entity.type
_entity.pdbx_description
1 polymer ?
#
loop_
_entity_poly.entity_id
_entity_poly.type
_entity_poly.pdbx_seq_one_letter_code
_entity_poly.pdbx_strand_id
1 'polypeptide(L)'
;MTAIEDIKQKIEIANVEAVKCINTADPVLVDIAPAGEVIPGLQDRMILHSGPPVDWQHMCGAQRGAMIGVVLFEAWAKNADEASKLLESGVIKFEPNHHYQAVGPMAGTISVSMPVWVVENRTFGNRAFCRQVEGRQQFGDYSDPALEGLRLWRDVWAPSLRKGILQMGGLPLKPIIAKALQMGDELHNRSVAASSLFANSLAGPMIEAGVVRDHLMSTLNYITNHELLFLGLSMAAGKASADPAAGIEYSTVVVAMARNGTEFGIRVSGLGDEWFTAPSPRVNGLYLPGYTENDAGADMGDSAITETVGWGGFVLCGATGILSLVGGTLEESMTCLLYTSDAADEEDS
;
A
#
# COMPACT_ATOMS: atom_id res chain seq x y z
N MET A 1 -15.21 17.59 -37.50
CA MET A 1 -14.81 16.67 -36.44
C MET A 1 -15.98 15.73 -36.19
N THR A 2 -15.81 14.43 -36.30
CA THR A 2 -16.84 13.47 -35.97
C THR A 2 -17.04 13.43 -34.44
N ALA A 3 -18.18 12.95 -33.94
CA ALA A 3 -18.44 12.82 -32.52
C ALA A 3 -17.39 11.92 -31.83
N ILE A 4 -16.84 10.94 -32.55
CA ILE A 4 -15.79 10.03 -32.07
C ILE A 4 -14.45 10.79 -31.91
N GLU A 5 -14.08 11.63 -32.88
CA GLU A 5 -12.88 12.46 -32.80
C GLU A 5 -12.92 13.45 -31.62
N ASP A 6 -14.10 14.03 -31.34
CA ASP A 6 -14.32 14.91 -30.18
C ASP A 6 -14.12 14.15 -28.86
N ILE A 7 -14.64 12.92 -28.75
CA ILE A 7 -14.45 12.08 -27.55
C ILE A 7 -12.99 11.67 -27.37
N LYS A 8 -12.30 11.23 -28.42
CA LYS A 8 -10.88 10.87 -28.36
C LYS A 8 -10.02 12.05 -27.87
N GLN A 9 -10.27 13.25 -28.40
CA GLN A 9 -9.57 14.45 -27.95
C GLN A 9 -9.83 14.77 -26.47
N LYS A 10 -11.06 14.60 -25.97
CA LYS A 10 -11.38 14.78 -24.54
C LYS A 10 -10.65 13.79 -23.66
N ILE A 11 -10.59 12.51 -24.08
CA ILE A 11 -9.83 11.46 -23.36
C ILE A 11 -8.34 11.82 -23.28
N GLU A 12 -7.71 12.21 -24.40
CA GLU A 12 -6.31 12.61 -24.41
C GLU A 12 -6.02 13.77 -23.44
N ILE A 13 -6.84 14.82 -23.47
CA ILE A 13 -6.69 15.98 -22.60
C ILE A 13 -6.85 15.55 -21.13
N ALA A 14 -7.86 14.77 -20.81
CA ALA A 14 -8.14 14.29 -19.46
C ALA A 14 -7.03 13.38 -18.93
N ASN A 15 -6.47 12.50 -19.78
CA ASN A 15 -5.35 11.64 -19.40
C ASN A 15 -4.08 12.45 -19.13
N VAL A 16 -3.78 13.45 -19.92
CA VAL A 16 -2.64 14.37 -19.67
C VAL A 16 -2.81 15.09 -18.33
N GLU A 17 -4.02 15.54 -18.00
CA GLU A 17 -4.32 16.17 -16.70
C GLU A 17 -4.14 15.18 -15.54
N ALA A 18 -4.69 13.96 -15.64
CA ALA A 18 -4.54 12.93 -14.63
C ALA A 18 -3.07 12.56 -14.36
N VAL A 19 -2.29 12.34 -15.43
CA VAL A 19 -0.85 12.06 -15.32
C VAL A 19 -0.10 13.25 -14.72
N LYS A 20 -0.48 14.48 -15.05
CA LYS A 20 0.09 15.68 -14.45
C LYS A 20 -0.18 15.73 -12.94
N CYS A 21 -1.38 15.41 -12.48
CA CYS A 21 -1.69 15.34 -11.05
C CYS A 21 -0.74 14.36 -10.33
N ILE A 22 -0.55 13.15 -10.87
CA ILE A 22 0.34 12.13 -10.29
C ILE A 22 1.79 12.63 -10.25
N ASN A 23 2.31 13.19 -11.35
CA ASN A 23 3.70 13.60 -11.45
C ASN A 23 4.04 14.82 -10.58
N THR A 24 3.10 15.74 -10.37
CA THR A 24 3.30 16.95 -9.57
C THR A 24 3.03 16.77 -8.09
N ALA A 25 2.52 15.63 -7.67
CA ALA A 25 2.31 15.29 -6.27
C ALA A 25 3.60 15.46 -5.45
N ASP A 26 3.47 15.93 -4.21
CA ASP A 26 4.59 16.11 -3.25
C ASP A 26 4.25 15.38 -1.93
N PRO A 27 4.43 14.04 -1.88
CA PRO A 27 4.12 13.24 -0.71
C PRO A 27 5.15 13.47 0.41
N VAL A 28 4.67 13.88 1.57
CA VAL A 28 5.45 14.11 2.79
C VAL A 28 4.87 13.28 3.93
N LEU A 29 5.69 12.47 4.59
CA LEU A 29 5.31 11.79 5.82
C LEU A 29 5.21 12.84 6.93
N VAL A 30 3.99 13.07 7.43
CA VAL A 30 3.73 14.14 8.41
C VAL A 30 3.47 13.60 9.82
N ASP A 31 3.00 12.36 9.93
CA ASP A 31 2.68 11.76 11.23
C ASP A 31 2.64 10.23 11.17
N ILE A 32 2.59 9.61 12.34
CA ILE A 32 2.14 8.24 12.59
C ILE A 32 1.17 8.32 13.74
N ALA A 33 -0.08 7.91 13.54
CA ALA A 33 -1.11 8.04 14.55
C ALA A 33 -2.11 6.87 14.50
N PRO A 34 -2.87 6.61 15.58
CA PRO A 34 -3.97 5.66 15.56
C PRO A 34 -4.95 5.99 14.43
N ALA A 35 -5.36 4.98 13.68
CA ALA A 35 -6.20 5.17 12.50
C ALA A 35 -7.53 5.87 12.81
N GLY A 36 -8.13 5.58 13.97
CA GLY A 36 -9.37 6.23 14.41
C GLY A 36 -9.24 7.73 14.69
N GLU A 37 -8.00 8.24 14.89
CA GLU A 37 -7.75 9.67 15.10
C GLU A 37 -7.55 10.44 13.79
N VAL A 38 -7.12 9.75 12.72
CA VAL A 38 -6.64 10.43 11.51
C VAL A 38 -7.38 10.04 10.23
N ILE A 39 -8.00 8.86 10.17
CA ILE A 39 -8.78 8.42 9.01
C ILE A 39 -10.22 8.92 9.13
N PRO A 40 -10.67 9.84 8.25
CA PRO A 40 -12.02 10.36 8.32
C PRO A 40 -13.07 9.26 8.14
N GLY A 41 -14.05 9.21 9.03
CA GLY A 41 -15.17 8.27 8.94
C GLY A 41 -14.90 6.86 9.46
N LEU A 42 -13.67 6.52 9.86
CA LEU A 42 -13.37 5.25 10.52
C LEU A 42 -14.02 5.24 11.91
N GLN A 43 -14.84 4.23 12.18
CA GLN A 43 -15.62 4.10 13.41
C GLN A 43 -15.16 2.88 14.23
N ASP A 44 -15.52 2.87 15.51
CA ASP A 44 -15.40 1.65 16.32
C ASP A 44 -16.20 0.51 15.67
N ARG A 45 -15.72 -0.73 15.81
CA ARG A 45 -16.30 -1.92 15.17
C ARG A 45 -16.32 -1.88 13.65
N MET A 46 -15.39 -1.12 13.03
CA MET A 46 -15.12 -1.12 11.61
C MET A 46 -13.71 -1.63 11.36
N ILE A 47 -13.56 -2.47 10.34
CA ILE A 47 -12.28 -2.95 9.85
C ILE A 47 -12.19 -2.60 8.36
N LEU A 48 -11.16 -1.85 7.99
CA LEU A 48 -10.81 -1.68 6.59
C LEU A 48 -9.97 -2.87 6.12
N HIS A 49 -10.08 -3.23 4.85
CA HIS A 49 -9.37 -4.38 4.26
C HIS A 49 -8.80 -4.03 2.88
N SER A 50 -7.81 -4.82 2.44
CA SER A 50 -7.25 -4.69 1.09
C SER A 50 -8.21 -5.20 0.02
N GLY A 51 -8.07 -4.63 -1.17
CA GLY A 51 -8.78 -5.03 -2.37
C GLY A 51 -10.16 -4.39 -2.55
N PRO A 52 -10.86 -4.77 -3.61
CA PRO A 52 -12.25 -4.39 -3.82
C PRO A 52 -13.18 -4.95 -2.73
N PRO A 53 -14.43 -4.45 -2.63
CA PRO A 53 -15.38 -4.93 -1.62
C PRO A 53 -15.52 -6.45 -1.60
N VAL A 54 -15.49 -7.05 -0.42
CA VAL A 54 -15.68 -8.48 -0.22
C VAL A 54 -16.37 -8.72 1.11
N ASP A 55 -17.35 -9.60 1.13
CA ASP A 55 -18.03 -10.02 2.36
C ASP A 55 -17.28 -11.17 3.06
N TRP A 56 -17.58 -11.39 4.32
CA TRP A 56 -16.96 -12.41 5.15
C TRP A 56 -16.97 -13.81 4.53
N GLN A 57 -18.06 -14.18 3.84
CA GLN A 57 -18.23 -15.54 3.31
C GLN A 57 -17.32 -15.81 2.10
N HIS A 58 -16.98 -14.75 1.36
CA HIS A 58 -16.15 -14.84 0.16
C HIS A 58 -14.66 -14.50 0.40
N MET A 59 -14.31 -14.04 1.63
CA MET A 59 -12.91 -13.77 1.98
C MET A 59 -12.07 -15.05 1.91
N CYS A 60 -10.86 -14.96 1.38
CA CYS A 60 -9.87 -16.03 1.41
C CYS A 60 -9.36 -16.31 2.83
N GLY A 61 -8.67 -17.43 3.03
CA GLY A 61 -8.19 -17.85 4.36
C GLY A 61 -7.28 -16.83 5.04
N ALA A 62 -6.35 -16.22 4.30
CA ALA A 62 -5.45 -15.20 4.85
C ALA A 62 -6.19 -13.94 5.26
N GLN A 63 -7.19 -13.50 4.47
CA GLN A 63 -8.01 -12.34 4.80
C GLN A 63 -8.83 -12.58 6.07
N ARG A 64 -9.49 -13.76 6.17
CA ARG A 64 -10.23 -14.15 7.39
C ARG A 64 -9.34 -14.20 8.61
N GLY A 65 -8.15 -14.80 8.50
CA GLY A 65 -7.18 -14.86 9.59
C GLY A 65 -6.75 -13.46 10.04
N ALA A 66 -6.50 -12.56 9.10
CA ALA A 66 -6.16 -11.17 9.41
C ALA A 66 -7.30 -10.45 10.14
N MET A 67 -8.55 -10.65 9.73
CA MET A 67 -9.74 -10.09 10.41
C MET A 67 -9.87 -10.62 11.84
N ILE A 68 -9.69 -11.94 12.06
CA ILE A 68 -9.67 -12.53 13.39
C ILE A 68 -8.57 -11.90 14.25
N GLY A 69 -7.36 -11.73 13.68
CA GLY A 69 -6.25 -11.07 14.34
C GLY A 69 -6.57 -9.64 14.79
N VAL A 70 -7.27 -8.86 13.97
CA VAL A 70 -7.75 -7.51 14.34
C VAL A 70 -8.72 -7.58 15.52
N VAL A 71 -9.70 -8.45 15.48
CA VAL A 71 -10.71 -8.58 16.54
C VAL A 71 -10.06 -8.94 17.87
N LEU A 72 -9.04 -9.81 17.87
CA LEU A 72 -8.26 -10.16 19.03
C LEU A 72 -7.34 -9.02 19.50
N PHE A 73 -6.72 -8.31 18.57
CA PHE A 73 -5.86 -7.16 18.87
C PHE A 73 -6.62 -6.02 19.52
N GLU A 74 -7.83 -5.72 19.04
CA GLU A 74 -8.74 -4.72 19.62
C GLU A 74 -9.46 -5.21 20.89
N ALA A 75 -9.21 -6.44 21.31
CA ALA A 75 -9.88 -7.08 22.44
C ALA A 75 -11.43 -7.09 22.31
N TRP A 76 -11.95 -7.16 21.10
CA TRP A 76 -13.39 -7.27 20.85
C TRP A 76 -13.92 -8.70 21.10
N ALA A 77 -13.04 -9.71 21.08
CA ALA A 77 -13.30 -11.08 21.45
C ALA A 77 -12.12 -11.66 22.25
N LYS A 78 -12.35 -12.74 22.99
CA LYS A 78 -11.34 -13.38 23.84
C LYS A 78 -10.54 -14.47 23.13
N ASN A 79 -11.08 -15.04 22.07
CA ASN A 79 -10.49 -16.13 21.30
C ASN A 79 -10.98 -16.10 19.84
N ALA A 80 -10.39 -16.94 19.00
CA ALA A 80 -10.67 -16.98 17.56
C ALA A 80 -12.12 -17.41 17.24
N ASP A 81 -12.72 -18.31 18.05
CA ASP A 81 -14.09 -18.77 17.84
C ASP A 81 -15.10 -17.65 18.10
N GLU A 82 -14.90 -16.88 19.17
CA GLU A 82 -15.71 -15.70 19.47
C GLU A 82 -15.52 -14.62 18.40
N ALA A 83 -14.27 -14.41 17.94
CA ALA A 83 -13.95 -13.46 16.89
C ALA A 83 -14.66 -13.81 15.58
N SER A 84 -14.60 -15.08 15.14
CA SER A 84 -15.28 -15.54 13.92
C SER A 84 -16.80 -15.33 14.00
N LYS A 85 -17.42 -15.68 15.14
CA LYS A 85 -18.87 -15.46 15.34
C LYS A 85 -19.24 -13.98 15.29
N LEU A 86 -18.38 -13.12 15.85
CA LEU A 86 -18.60 -11.68 15.85
C LEU A 86 -18.50 -11.12 14.42
N LEU A 87 -17.52 -11.59 13.62
CA LEU A 87 -17.35 -11.22 12.22
C LEU A 87 -18.53 -11.69 11.35
N GLU A 88 -19.01 -12.91 11.57
CA GLU A 88 -20.18 -13.47 10.88
C GLU A 88 -21.50 -12.76 11.22
N SER A 89 -21.62 -12.20 12.42
CA SER A 89 -22.85 -11.57 12.91
C SER A 89 -23.20 -10.24 12.21
N GLY A 90 -22.26 -9.64 11.47
CA GLY A 90 -22.43 -8.33 10.84
C GLY A 90 -22.38 -7.14 11.83
N VAL A 91 -22.03 -7.36 13.10
CA VAL A 91 -21.79 -6.27 14.07
C VAL A 91 -20.55 -5.47 13.72
N ILE A 92 -19.54 -6.13 13.12
CA ILE A 92 -18.35 -5.48 12.60
C ILE A 92 -18.57 -5.17 11.11
N LYS A 93 -18.37 -3.92 10.71
CA LYS A 93 -18.44 -3.50 9.33
C LYS A 93 -17.10 -3.71 8.62
N PHE A 94 -17.14 -4.13 7.37
CA PHE A 94 -15.95 -4.27 6.51
C PHE A 94 -16.05 -3.27 5.37
N GLU A 95 -14.95 -2.60 5.08
CA GLU A 95 -14.85 -1.64 3.98
C GLU A 95 -13.46 -1.71 3.32
N PRO A 96 -13.38 -1.50 2.00
CA PRO A 96 -12.09 -1.37 1.35
C PRO A 96 -11.26 -0.22 1.89
N ASN A 97 -9.95 -0.42 2.09
CA ASN A 97 -9.02 0.65 2.46
C ASN A 97 -9.15 1.87 1.53
N HIS A 98 -9.26 1.62 0.23
CA HIS A 98 -9.35 2.67 -0.80
C HIS A 98 -10.52 3.61 -0.64
N HIS A 99 -11.63 3.20 0.02
CA HIS A 99 -12.78 4.06 0.29
C HIS A 99 -12.49 5.10 1.40
N TYR A 100 -11.41 4.89 2.17
CA TYR A 100 -11.00 5.72 3.30
C TYR A 100 -9.63 6.37 3.09
N GLN A 101 -9.24 6.64 1.86
CA GLN A 101 -7.91 7.16 1.48
C GLN A 101 -6.76 6.32 2.06
N ALA A 102 -7.03 5.07 2.38
CA ALA A 102 -6.06 4.16 2.97
C ALA A 102 -5.66 3.05 2.00
N VAL A 103 -4.56 2.39 2.31
CA VAL A 103 -4.04 1.21 1.62
C VAL A 103 -3.40 0.26 2.64
N GLY A 104 -3.34 -1.03 2.32
CA GLY A 104 -2.71 -2.02 3.18
C GLY A 104 -2.02 -3.12 2.36
N PRO A 105 -0.80 -3.53 2.73
CA PRO A 105 -0.10 -4.64 2.07
C PRO A 105 -0.75 -5.98 2.45
N MET A 106 -0.71 -6.95 1.55
CA MET A 106 -1.26 -8.29 1.76
C MET A 106 -2.75 -8.25 2.21
N ALA A 107 -3.12 -8.94 3.30
CA ALA A 107 -4.45 -8.85 3.90
C ALA A 107 -4.75 -7.53 4.62
N GLY A 108 -3.89 -6.55 4.51
CA GLY A 108 -3.87 -5.15 4.93
C GLY A 108 -5.06 -4.59 5.69
N THR A 109 -5.36 -5.16 6.85
CA THR A 109 -6.48 -4.73 7.70
C THR A 109 -6.12 -3.53 8.56
N ILE A 110 -7.03 -2.56 8.71
CA ILE A 110 -6.87 -1.38 9.56
C ILE A 110 -8.06 -1.29 10.51
N SER A 111 -7.78 -1.08 11.79
CA SER A 111 -8.77 -0.82 12.85
C SER A 111 -8.41 0.44 13.63
N VAL A 112 -9.33 0.92 14.46
CA VAL A 112 -9.25 2.24 15.12
C VAL A 112 -7.99 2.47 15.93
N SER A 113 -7.46 1.45 16.63
CA SER A 113 -6.27 1.62 17.49
C SER A 113 -4.95 1.33 16.78
N MET A 114 -4.98 0.82 15.53
CA MET A 114 -3.76 0.56 14.75
C MET A 114 -3.10 1.86 14.30
N PRO A 115 -1.80 2.07 14.61
CA PRO A 115 -1.07 3.20 14.05
C PRO A 115 -0.86 3.04 12.55
N VAL A 116 -1.13 4.12 11.81
CA VAL A 116 -0.93 4.21 10.36
C VAL A 116 0.05 5.34 10.02
N TRP A 117 0.78 5.16 8.93
CA TRP A 117 1.53 6.22 8.29
C TRP A 117 0.57 7.27 7.76
N VAL A 118 0.83 8.54 8.02
CA VAL A 118 0.06 9.68 7.53
C VAL A 118 0.91 10.44 6.53
N VAL A 119 0.61 10.29 5.24
CA VAL A 119 1.30 10.99 4.16
C VAL A 119 0.40 12.08 3.61
N GLU A 120 0.90 13.31 3.61
CA GLU A 120 0.23 14.49 3.05
C GLU A 120 0.85 14.82 1.70
N ASN A 121 0.02 14.97 0.69
CA ASN A 121 0.44 15.54 -0.59
C ASN A 121 0.38 17.07 -0.51
N ARG A 122 1.51 17.71 -0.38
CA ARG A 122 1.59 19.17 -0.20
C ARG A 122 1.16 19.98 -1.43
N THR A 123 1.16 19.37 -2.62
CA THR A 123 0.65 20.03 -3.83
C THR A 123 -0.86 20.16 -3.83
N PHE A 124 -1.59 19.12 -3.38
CA PHE A 124 -3.04 19.06 -3.48
C PHE A 124 -3.75 19.11 -2.11
N GLY A 125 -3.01 18.98 -1.01
CA GLY A 125 -3.54 19.05 0.36
C GLY A 125 -4.29 17.80 0.82
N ASN A 126 -4.35 16.75 0.00
CA ASN A 126 -4.96 15.48 0.39
C ASN A 126 -3.99 14.63 1.24
N ARG A 127 -4.56 13.69 2.01
CA ARG A 127 -3.81 12.73 2.83
C ARG A 127 -4.12 11.31 2.41
N ALA A 128 -3.13 10.44 2.59
CA ALA A 128 -3.29 9.01 2.45
C ALA A 128 -2.69 8.29 3.65
N PHE A 129 -3.24 7.11 3.92
CA PHE A 129 -2.93 6.33 5.10
C PHE A 129 -2.50 4.93 4.71
N CYS A 130 -1.52 4.38 5.41
CA CYS A 130 -1.13 2.98 5.22
C CYS A 130 -0.76 2.35 6.57
N ARG A 131 -1.23 1.12 6.79
CA ARG A 131 -0.70 0.35 7.91
C ARG A 131 0.73 -0.10 7.63
N GLN A 132 1.50 -0.31 8.69
CA GLN A 132 2.84 -0.88 8.58
C GLN A 132 2.78 -2.40 8.36
N VAL A 133 3.76 -2.91 7.61
CA VAL A 133 4.08 -4.34 7.57
C VAL A 133 4.85 -4.69 8.85
N GLU A 134 4.21 -5.32 9.83
CA GLU A 134 4.80 -5.60 11.14
C GLU A 134 5.00 -7.08 11.45
N GLY A 135 5.05 -7.93 10.48
CA GLY A 135 5.26 -9.35 10.71
C GLY A 135 4.23 -10.24 10.02
N ARG A 136 3.54 -11.16 10.73
CA ARG A 136 2.77 -12.25 10.12
C ARG A 136 1.28 -12.00 10.02
N GLN A 137 0.73 -11.04 10.77
CA GLN A 137 -0.72 -10.83 10.83
C GLN A 137 -1.31 -10.51 9.45
N GLN A 138 -0.63 -9.74 8.62
CA GLN A 138 -1.05 -9.47 7.26
C GLN A 138 -1.05 -10.69 6.31
N PHE A 139 -0.48 -11.81 6.73
CA PHE A 139 -0.59 -13.09 6.05
C PHE A 139 -1.68 -13.99 6.63
N GLY A 140 -2.48 -13.47 7.56
CA GLY A 140 -3.57 -14.19 8.20
C GLY A 140 -3.17 -14.94 9.49
N ASP A 141 -1.95 -14.73 10.00
CA ASP A 141 -1.53 -15.27 11.29
C ASP A 141 -2.10 -14.43 12.44
N TYR A 142 -2.79 -15.04 13.36
CA TYR A 142 -3.33 -14.44 14.57
C TYR A 142 -2.81 -15.10 15.85
N SER A 143 -1.67 -15.77 15.77
CA SER A 143 -0.96 -16.33 16.92
C SER A 143 -0.50 -15.24 17.88
N ASP A 144 -0.18 -15.62 19.13
CA ASP A 144 0.34 -14.68 20.13
C ASP A 144 1.57 -13.90 19.63
N PRO A 145 2.56 -14.50 18.94
CA PRO A 145 3.67 -13.73 18.37
C PRO A 145 3.24 -12.69 17.33
N ALA A 146 2.24 -12.99 16.49
CA ALA A 146 1.72 -12.05 15.50
C ALA A 146 1.02 -10.86 16.18
N LEU A 147 0.20 -11.13 17.19
CA LEU A 147 -0.47 -10.08 17.97
C LEU A 147 0.52 -9.26 18.80
N GLU A 148 1.60 -9.85 19.29
CA GLU A 148 2.66 -9.14 20.00
C GLU A 148 3.41 -8.16 19.06
N GLY A 149 3.66 -8.55 17.80
CA GLY A 149 4.20 -7.64 16.78
C GLY A 149 3.32 -6.40 16.59
N LEU A 150 1.99 -6.57 16.52
CA LEU A 150 1.04 -5.45 16.45
C LEU A 150 1.11 -4.54 17.68
N ARG A 151 1.22 -5.11 18.88
CA ARG A 151 1.34 -4.35 20.13
C ARG A 151 2.66 -3.59 20.19
N LEU A 152 3.80 -4.21 19.80
CA LEU A 152 5.10 -3.54 19.71
C LEU A 152 5.07 -2.37 18.71
N TRP A 153 4.41 -2.56 17.56
CA TRP A 153 4.19 -1.48 16.62
C TRP A 153 3.41 -0.33 17.28
N ARG A 154 2.29 -0.63 17.90
CA ARG A 154 1.42 0.37 18.54
C ARG A 154 2.08 1.09 19.71
N ASP A 155 2.76 0.34 20.59
CA ASP A 155 3.13 0.84 21.90
C ASP A 155 4.59 1.35 21.97
N VAL A 156 5.45 0.91 21.03
CA VAL A 156 6.90 1.21 21.06
C VAL A 156 7.37 1.87 19.77
N TRP A 157 7.22 1.19 18.63
CA TRP A 157 7.88 1.63 17.40
C TRP A 157 7.21 2.84 16.77
N ALA A 158 5.91 2.83 16.59
CA ALA A 158 5.17 3.94 16.00
C ALA A 158 5.28 5.23 16.85
N PRO A 159 5.12 5.21 18.18
CA PRO A 159 5.33 6.41 19.02
C PRO A 159 6.76 6.94 18.97
N SER A 160 7.77 6.06 18.85
CA SER A 160 9.16 6.47 18.76
C SER A 160 9.47 7.16 17.43
N LEU A 161 9.00 6.57 16.33
CA LEU A 161 9.11 7.15 14.99
C LEU A 161 8.34 8.47 14.87
N ARG A 162 7.12 8.53 15.42
CA ARG A 162 6.31 9.74 15.47
C ARG A 162 7.05 10.92 16.05
N LYS A 163 7.75 10.73 17.19
CA LYS A 163 8.55 11.78 17.80
C LYS A 163 9.61 12.33 16.84
N GLY A 164 10.34 11.45 16.13
CA GLY A 164 11.34 11.86 15.16
C GLY A 164 10.73 12.62 13.97
N ILE A 165 9.59 12.15 13.44
CA ILE A 165 8.89 12.79 12.32
C ILE A 165 8.39 14.19 12.70
N LEU A 166 7.78 14.33 13.87
CA LEU A 166 7.29 15.62 14.37
C LEU A 166 8.43 16.58 14.66
N GLN A 167 9.58 16.08 15.17
CA GLN A 167 10.79 16.89 15.40
C GLN A 167 11.34 17.47 14.09
N MET A 168 11.20 16.74 12.97
CA MET A 168 11.62 17.22 11.64
C MET A 168 10.61 18.18 10.99
N GLY A 169 9.38 18.26 11.46
CA GLY A 169 8.30 18.96 10.77
C GLY A 169 7.82 18.22 9.49
N GLY A 170 8.03 16.92 9.43
CA GLY A 170 7.71 16.04 8.31
C GLY A 170 8.93 15.62 7.49
N LEU A 171 8.81 14.50 6.77
CA LEU A 171 9.86 13.92 5.95
C LEU A 171 9.40 13.82 4.49
N PRO A 172 9.97 14.59 3.55
CA PRO A 172 9.71 14.47 2.12
C PRO A 172 10.10 13.06 1.62
N LEU A 173 9.18 12.37 0.94
CA LEU A 173 9.41 10.98 0.50
C LEU A 173 10.05 10.89 -0.89
N LYS A 174 9.77 11.81 -1.81
CA LYS A 174 10.34 11.79 -3.16
C LYS A 174 11.88 11.72 -3.20
N PRO A 175 12.65 12.46 -2.38
CA PRO A 175 14.10 12.35 -2.39
C PRO A 175 14.61 10.96 -1.97
N ILE A 176 13.95 10.32 -0.99
CA ILE A 176 14.28 8.96 -0.56
C ILE A 176 13.96 7.97 -1.69
N ILE A 177 12.76 8.08 -2.27
CA ILE A 177 12.29 7.26 -3.39
C ILE A 177 13.26 7.35 -4.56
N ALA A 178 13.58 8.55 -5.02
CA ALA A 178 14.50 8.75 -6.14
C ALA A 178 15.90 8.17 -5.89
N LYS A 179 16.40 8.31 -4.66
CA LYS A 179 17.69 7.75 -4.27
C LYS A 179 17.67 6.23 -4.19
N ALA A 180 16.61 5.66 -3.64
CA ALA A 180 16.42 4.22 -3.52
C ALA A 180 16.32 3.54 -4.90
N LEU A 181 15.60 4.15 -5.86
CA LEU A 181 15.54 3.70 -7.24
C LEU A 181 16.93 3.62 -7.87
N GLN A 182 17.78 4.65 -7.70
CA GLN A 182 19.15 4.64 -8.17
C GLN A 182 20.01 3.54 -7.51
N MET A 183 19.66 3.14 -6.30
CA MET A 183 20.33 2.06 -5.55
C MET A 183 19.79 0.66 -5.89
N GLY A 184 18.77 0.55 -6.74
CA GLY A 184 18.23 -0.71 -7.23
C GLY A 184 16.98 -1.20 -6.51
N ASP A 185 16.31 -0.39 -5.69
CA ASP A 185 14.97 -0.67 -5.23
C ASP A 185 13.94 -0.34 -6.33
N GLU A 186 12.82 -1.07 -6.34
CA GLU A 186 11.66 -0.74 -7.20
C GLU A 186 10.44 -0.28 -6.39
N LEU A 187 10.54 -0.30 -5.06
CA LEU A 187 9.59 0.27 -4.09
C LEU A 187 8.27 -0.50 -3.91
N HIS A 188 8.16 -1.69 -4.47
CA HIS A 188 7.06 -2.62 -4.22
C HIS A 188 7.57 -3.89 -3.50
N ASN A 189 8.32 -4.74 -4.19
CA ASN A 189 8.86 -5.97 -3.62
C ASN A 189 10.27 -5.79 -3.05
N ARG A 190 10.95 -4.71 -3.40
CA ARG A 190 12.30 -4.39 -2.94
C ARG A 190 12.36 -2.95 -2.44
N SER A 191 12.61 -2.80 -1.13
CA SER A 191 12.67 -1.51 -0.45
C SER A 191 13.77 -1.43 0.62
N VAL A 192 14.83 -2.23 0.48
CA VAL A 192 15.95 -2.30 1.44
C VAL A 192 16.74 -1.00 1.50
N ALA A 193 17.07 -0.43 0.33
CA ALA A 193 17.77 0.85 0.24
C ALA A 193 16.91 1.99 0.79
N ALA A 194 15.62 2.03 0.42
CA ALA A 194 14.67 3.02 0.94
C ALA A 194 14.52 2.93 2.46
N SER A 195 14.40 1.72 3.02
CA SER A 195 14.34 1.49 4.47
C SER A 195 15.60 1.99 5.18
N SER A 196 16.77 1.75 4.61
CA SER A 196 18.05 2.23 5.15
C SER A 196 18.17 3.75 5.12
N LEU A 197 17.78 4.39 4.02
CA LEU A 197 17.74 5.84 3.88
C LEU A 197 16.77 6.48 4.88
N PHE A 198 15.61 5.85 5.07
CA PHE A 198 14.60 6.26 6.06
C PHE A 198 15.15 6.18 7.48
N ALA A 199 15.80 5.06 7.86
CA ALA A 199 16.43 4.89 9.16
C ALA A 199 17.47 5.97 9.43
N ASN A 200 18.34 6.25 8.46
CA ASN A 200 19.35 7.30 8.55
C ASN A 200 18.76 8.70 8.76
N SER A 201 17.62 8.98 8.10
CA SER A 201 16.94 10.27 8.21
C SER A 201 16.33 10.50 9.59
N LEU A 202 15.91 9.43 10.28
CA LEU A 202 15.17 9.53 11.55
C LEU A 202 16.00 9.34 12.80
N ALA A 203 17.16 8.70 12.72
CA ALA A 203 17.97 8.36 13.90
C ALA A 203 18.34 9.61 14.73
N GLY A 204 18.86 10.65 14.10
CA GLY A 204 19.18 11.93 14.77
C GLY A 204 17.95 12.59 15.36
N PRO A 205 16.90 12.87 14.57
CA PRO A 205 15.65 13.46 15.06
C PRO A 205 14.98 12.71 16.22
N MET A 206 15.01 11.37 16.24
CA MET A 206 14.50 10.60 17.38
C MET A 206 15.32 10.82 18.66
N ILE A 207 16.65 10.95 18.53
CA ILE A 207 17.52 11.28 19.66
C ILE A 207 17.21 12.69 20.19
N GLU A 208 17.12 13.66 19.30
CA GLU A 208 16.81 15.07 19.65
C GLU A 208 15.42 15.20 20.28
N ALA A 209 14.43 14.42 19.81
CA ALA A 209 13.08 14.35 20.38
C ALA A 209 13.00 13.61 21.72
N GLY A 210 14.13 13.14 22.27
CA GLY A 210 14.20 12.47 23.56
C GLY A 210 13.52 11.11 23.60
N VAL A 211 13.60 10.33 22.52
CA VAL A 211 13.18 8.92 22.55
C VAL A 211 14.09 8.16 23.52
N VAL A 212 13.46 7.48 24.50
CA VAL A 212 14.25 6.73 25.51
C VAL A 212 15.08 5.65 24.85
N ARG A 213 16.29 5.40 25.40
CA ARG A 213 17.30 4.54 24.78
C ARG A 213 16.78 3.17 24.33
N ASP A 214 16.03 2.49 25.19
CA ASP A 214 15.57 1.12 24.90
C ASP A 214 14.54 1.11 23.76
N HIS A 215 13.64 2.07 23.71
CA HIS A 215 12.71 2.25 22.60
C HIS A 215 13.44 2.66 21.32
N LEU A 216 14.43 3.55 21.40
CA LEU A 216 15.25 3.94 20.26
C LEU A 216 15.98 2.73 19.65
N MET A 217 16.67 1.94 20.49
CA MET A 217 17.37 0.75 20.04
C MET A 217 16.44 -0.30 19.44
N SER A 218 15.29 -0.55 20.08
CA SER A 218 14.27 -1.47 19.56
C SER A 218 13.72 -0.99 18.21
N THR A 219 13.42 0.30 18.08
CA THR A 219 12.89 0.89 16.85
C THR A 219 13.92 0.85 15.72
N LEU A 220 15.17 1.22 15.98
CA LEU A 220 16.23 1.17 14.97
C LEU A 220 16.50 -0.26 14.53
N ASN A 221 16.55 -1.23 15.46
CA ASN A 221 16.68 -2.64 15.11
C ASN A 221 15.51 -3.12 14.24
N TYR A 222 14.29 -2.72 14.57
CA TYR A 222 13.11 -3.04 13.74
C TYR A 222 13.28 -2.50 12.32
N ILE A 223 13.59 -1.21 12.16
CA ILE A 223 13.73 -0.58 10.83
C ILE A 223 14.83 -1.24 10.00
N THR A 224 15.99 -1.47 10.60
CA THR A 224 17.17 -1.98 9.87
C THR A 224 17.06 -3.46 9.48
N ASN A 225 16.26 -4.23 10.21
CA ASN A 225 16.05 -5.65 9.94
C ASN A 225 14.74 -5.97 9.19
N HIS A 226 13.96 -4.94 8.83
CA HIS A 226 12.69 -5.14 8.14
C HIS A 226 12.79 -4.69 6.67
N GLU A 227 13.06 -5.63 5.78
CA GLU A 227 13.31 -5.37 4.35
C GLU A 227 12.16 -4.65 3.64
N LEU A 228 10.91 -4.88 4.08
CA LEU A 228 9.70 -4.29 3.51
C LEU A 228 9.18 -3.08 4.30
N LEU A 229 9.99 -2.49 5.20
CA LEU A 229 9.50 -1.37 6.02
C LEU A 229 8.99 -0.22 5.15
N PHE A 230 9.76 0.18 4.14
CA PHE A 230 9.43 1.32 3.31
C PHE A 230 8.25 1.04 2.35
N LEU A 231 7.81 -0.21 2.20
CA LEU A 231 6.64 -0.55 1.39
C LEU A 231 5.39 0.22 1.85
N GLY A 232 5.12 0.27 3.16
CA GLY A 232 3.98 1.04 3.68
C GLY A 232 4.05 2.54 3.34
N LEU A 233 5.26 3.10 3.34
CA LEU A 233 5.48 4.51 2.97
C LEU A 233 5.35 4.75 1.46
N SER A 234 5.89 3.85 0.62
CA SER A 234 5.71 3.95 -0.83
C SER A 234 4.24 3.80 -1.23
N MET A 235 3.51 2.88 -0.60
CA MET A 235 2.07 2.71 -0.81
C MET A 235 1.27 3.96 -0.43
N ALA A 236 1.52 4.53 0.75
CA ALA A 236 0.86 5.76 1.18
C ALA A 236 1.22 6.95 0.27
N ALA A 237 2.48 7.06 -0.16
CA ALA A 237 2.92 8.08 -1.10
C ALA A 237 2.28 7.90 -2.48
N GLY A 238 2.17 6.65 -2.96
CA GLY A 238 1.48 6.30 -4.21
C GLY A 238 0.00 6.68 -4.14
N LYS A 239 -0.69 6.30 -3.06
CA LYS A 239 -2.10 6.65 -2.84
C LYS A 239 -2.31 8.17 -2.78
N ALA A 240 -1.48 8.89 -2.01
CA ALA A 240 -1.54 10.35 -1.93
C ALA A 240 -1.31 11.03 -3.29
N SER A 241 -0.51 10.41 -4.17
CA SER A 241 -0.21 10.92 -5.51
C SER A 241 -1.31 10.59 -6.53
N ALA A 242 -1.94 9.40 -6.43
CA ALA A 242 -2.96 8.96 -7.37
C ALA A 242 -4.35 9.59 -7.11
N ASP A 243 -4.71 9.81 -5.83
CA ASP A 243 -6.04 10.29 -5.45
C ASP A 243 -6.47 11.62 -6.12
N PRO A 244 -5.58 12.63 -6.29
CA PRO A 244 -5.95 13.85 -7.00
C PRO A 244 -6.29 13.66 -8.49
N ALA A 245 -5.88 12.54 -9.08
CA ALA A 245 -6.24 12.18 -10.44
C ALA A 245 -7.61 11.48 -10.55
N ALA A 246 -8.26 11.14 -9.44
CA ALA A 246 -9.59 10.54 -9.45
C ALA A 246 -10.67 11.57 -9.76
N GLY A 247 -11.70 11.17 -10.51
CA GLY A 247 -12.86 12.01 -10.83
C GLY A 247 -12.65 12.98 -12.00
N ILE A 248 -11.57 12.85 -12.77
CA ILE A 248 -11.35 13.66 -13.99
C ILE A 248 -12.18 13.06 -15.12
N GLU A 249 -13.25 13.75 -15.50
CA GLU A 249 -14.18 13.30 -16.55
C GLU A 249 -13.44 12.98 -17.86
N TYR A 250 -13.83 11.88 -18.52
CA TYR A 250 -13.17 11.29 -19.70
C TYR A 250 -11.80 10.67 -19.48
N SER A 251 -11.17 10.77 -18.30
CA SER A 251 -9.88 10.13 -18.07
C SER A 251 -10.02 8.60 -17.94
N THR A 252 -9.16 7.88 -18.66
CA THR A 252 -9.04 6.41 -18.61
C THR A 252 -7.88 5.95 -17.74
N VAL A 253 -7.19 6.86 -17.06
CA VAL A 253 -6.06 6.53 -16.18
C VAL A 253 -6.55 5.71 -15.00
N VAL A 254 -5.88 4.58 -14.73
CA VAL A 254 -6.14 3.76 -13.56
C VAL A 254 -5.56 4.44 -12.32
N VAL A 255 -6.40 4.71 -11.33
CA VAL A 255 -6.04 5.43 -10.09
C VAL A 255 -5.96 4.52 -8.87
N ALA A 256 -6.44 3.28 -8.98
CA ALA A 256 -6.27 2.25 -7.97
C ALA A 256 -6.23 0.86 -8.61
N MET A 257 -5.33 0.02 -8.13
CA MET A 257 -5.28 -1.42 -8.39
C MET A 257 -5.15 -2.15 -7.06
N ALA A 258 -6.03 -3.12 -6.81
CA ALA A 258 -6.07 -3.81 -5.54
C ALA A 258 -6.62 -5.23 -5.68
N ARG A 259 -6.25 -6.12 -4.74
CA ARG A 259 -6.63 -7.53 -4.73
C ARG A 259 -7.05 -7.92 -3.33
N ASN A 260 -8.12 -8.71 -3.22
CA ASN A 260 -8.64 -9.19 -1.93
C ASN A 260 -8.41 -10.69 -1.69
N GLY A 261 -7.62 -11.34 -2.56
CA GLY A 261 -7.37 -12.78 -2.49
C GLY A 261 -8.46 -13.64 -3.15
N THR A 262 -9.48 -13.00 -3.73
CA THR A 262 -10.57 -13.61 -4.50
C THR A 262 -10.74 -12.89 -5.84
N GLU A 263 -10.73 -11.57 -5.81
CA GLU A 263 -10.89 -10.69 -6.95
C GLU A 263 -9.74 -9.70 -7.03
N PHE A 264 -9.35 -9.39 -8.26
CA PHE A 264 -8.56 -8.23 -8.65
C PHE A 264 -9.53 -7.13 -9.07
N GLY A 265 -9.26 -5.90 -8.64
CA GLY A 265 -10.08 -4.75 -8.98
C GLY A 265 -9.26 -3.53 -9.37
N ILE A 266 -9.80 -2.74 -10.28
CA ILE A 266 -9.27 -1.42 -10.66
C ILE A 266 -10.32 -0.35 -10.46
N ARG A 267 -9.86 0.89 -10.26
CA ARG A 267 -10.69 2.10 -10.35
C ARG A 267 -10.10 3.01 -11.41
N VAL A 268 -10.96 3.56 -12.25
CA VAL A 268 -10.58 4.41 -13.37
C VAL A 268 -10.97 5.85 -13.08
N SER A 269 -10.08 6.78 -13.33
CA SER A 269 -10.21 8.21 -13.01
C SER A 269 -11.57 8.80 -13.40
N GLY A 270 -11.98 8.64 -14.66
CA GLY A 270 -13.22 9.24 -15.18
C GLY A 270 -14.51 8.50 -14.81
N LEU A 271 -14.43 7.39 -14.07
CA LEU A 271 -15.57 6.54 -13.74
C LEU A 271 -15.95 6.58 -12.24
N GLY A 272 -15.43 7.55 -11.51
CA GLY A 272 -15.77 7.78 -10.10
C GLY A 272 -15.29 6.68 -9.16
N ASP A 273 -16.17 6.25 -8.25
CA ASP A 273 -15.84 5.31 -7.18
C ASP A 273 -16.11 3.83 -7.53
N GLU A 274 -16.47 3.56 -8.77
CA GLU A 274 -16.79 2.21 -9.23
C GLU A 274 -15.56 1.30 -9.29
N TRP A 275 -15.73 0.06 -8.82
CA TRP A 275 -14.74 -1.00 -8.96
C TRP A 275 -15.07 -1.87 -10.17
N PHE A 276 -14.11 -2.06 -11.04
CA PHE A 276 -14.16 -3.05 -12.12
C PHE A 276 -13.36 -4.27 -11.66
N THR A 277 -14.05 -5.39 -11.46
CA THR A 277 -13.43 -6.58 -10.85
C THR A 277 -13.39 -7.77 -11.82
N ALA A 278 -12.39 -8.62 -11.60
CA ALA A 278 -12.24 -9.92 -12.21
C ALA A 278 -11.70 -10.92 -11.19
N PRO A 279 -11.82 -12.24 -11.40
CA PRO A 279 -11.18 -13.22 -10.53
C PRO A 279 -9.69 -12.95 -10.39
N SER A 280 -9.18 -12.94 -9.15
CA SER A 280 -7.75 -12.73 -8.89
C SER A 280 -6.93 -13.90 -9.44
N PRO A 281 -5.89 -13.65 -10.24
CA PRO A 281 -5.10 -14.71 -10.83
C PRO A 281 -4.30 -15.45 -9.75
N ARG A 282 -4.08 -16.75 -9.96
CA ARG A 282 -3.04 -17.48 -9.25
C ARG A 282 -1.69 -17.22 -9.92
N VAL A 283 -0.70 -16.92 -9.11
CA VAL A 283 0.65 -16.65 -9.61
C VAL A 283 1.29 -17.97 -10.06
N ASN A 284 1.69 -18.06 -11.32
CA ASN A 284 2.58 -19.11 -11.82
C ASN A 284 4.02 -18.56 -11.74
N GLY A 285 4.79 -18.99 -10.76
CA GLY A 285 6.12 -18.44 -10.48
C GLY A 285 6.98 -19.37 -9.62
N LEU A 286 8.06 -18.82 -9.08
CA LEU A 286 8.93 -19.52 -8.14
C LEU A 286 8.30 -19.51 -6.75
N TYR A 287 8.12 -20.70 -6.18
CA TYR A 287 7.63 -20.86 -4.81
C TYR A 287 8.79 -21.00 -3.84
N LEU A 288 8.54 -20.62 -2.59
CA LEU A 288 9.50 -20.83 -1.52
C LEU A 288 9.76 -22.34 -1.33
N PRO A 289 10.96 -22.76 -0.87
CA PRO A 289 11.26 -24.16 -0.63
C PRO A 289 10.22 -24.85 0.26
N GLY A 290 9.67 -25.97 -0.19
CA GLY A 290 8.64 -26.73 0.50
C GLY A 290 7.19 -26.34 0.18
N TYR A 291 6.97 -25.33 -0.66
CA TYR A 291 5.65 -24.92 -1.16
C TYR A 291 5.49 -25.19 -2.64
N THR A 292 4.25 -25.38 -3.07
CA THR A 292 3.86 -25.69 -4.45
C THR A 292 2.71 -24.78 -4.90
N GLU A 293 2.31 -24.85 -6.15
CA GLU A 293 1.12 -24.17 -6.68
C GLU A 293 -0.15 -24.46 -5.87
N ASN A 294 -0.26 -25.65 -5.28
CA ASN A 294 -1.42 -26.03 -4.46
C ASN A 294 -1.49 -25.27 -3.13
N ASP A 295 -0.35 -24.77 -2.66
CA ASP A 295 -0.25 -23.98 -1.41
C ASP A 295 -0.45 -22.50 -1.69
N ALA A 296 -0.40 -22.06 -2.95
CA ALA A 296 -0.53 -20.67 -3.34
C ALA A 296 -1.99 -20.20 -3.28
N GLY A 297 -2.25 -19.12 -2.55
CA GLY A 297 -3.49 -18.37 -2.64
C GLY A 297 -3.53 -17.51 -3.91
N ALA A 298 -4.70 -16.97 -4.23
CA ALA A 298 -4.81 -15.90 -5.22
C ALA A 298 -4.17 -14.62 -4.67
N ASP A 299 -3.73 -13.73 -5.57
CA ASP A 299 -3.02 -12.50 -5.21
C ASP A 299 -3.89 -11.58 -4.34
N MET A 300 -3.24 -10.89 -3.39
CA MET A 300 -3.92 -9.96 -2.47
C MET A 300 -3.04 -8.79 -2.07
N GLY A 301 -3.68 -7.70 -1.69
CA GLY A 301 -3.06 -6.47 -1.18
C GLY A 301 -3.37 -5.26 -2.05
N ASP A 302 -3.18 -4.08 -1.47
CA ASP A 302 -3.29 -2.81 -2.18
C ASP A 302 -1.95 -2.33 -2.72
N SER A 303 -0.90 -3.14 -2.62
CA SER A 303 0.47 -2.74 -2.95
C SER A 303 0.66 -2.34 -4.42
N ALA A 304 -0.20 -2.82 -5.32
CA ALA A 304 -0.21 -2.37 -6.71
C ALA A 304 -0.56 -0.88 -6.92
N ILE A 305 -0.90 -0.15 -5.85
CA ILE A 305 -0.96 1.31 -5.89
C ILE A 305 0.39 1.93 -6.27
N THR A 306 1.50 1.24 -6.05
CA THR A 306 2.82 1.67 -6.50
C THR A 306 2.94 1.67 -8.01
N GLU A 307 2.36 0.69 -8.69
CA GLU A 307 2.31 0.61 -10.15
C GLU A 307 1.44 1.71 -10.76
N THR A 308 0.34 2.09 -10.13
CA THR A 308 -0.52 3.18 -10.65
C THR A 308 0.18 4.54 -10.70
N VAL A 309 1.28 4.70 -9.97
CA VAL A 309 2.12 5.92 -10.00
C VAL A 309 3.48 5.71 -10.68
N GLY A 310 3.65 4.58 -11.39
CA GLY A 310 4.82 4.29 -12.19
C GLY A 310 6.02 3.72 -11.43
N TRP A 311 5.82 3.25 -10.18
CA TRP A 311 6.83 2.51 -9.41
C TRP A 311 6.64 1.00 -9.58
N GLY A 312 7.29 0.20 -8.76
CA GLY A 312 7.19 -1.26 -8.84
C GLY A 312 7.71 -1.81 -10.16
N GLY A 313 6.94 -2.69 -10.81
CA GLY A 313 7.33 -3.30 -12.07
C GLY A 313 7.62 -2.31 -13.19
N PHE A 314 6.89 -1.20 -13.26
CA PHE A 314 7.08 -0.17 -14.30
C PHE A 314 8.39 0.61 -14.19
N VAL A 315 9.01 0.67 -13.02
CA VAL A 315 10.27 1.41 -12.82
C VAL A 315 11.50 0.53 -12.98
N LEU A 316 11.35 -0.77 -13.26
CA LEU A 316 12.48 -1.71 -13.39
C LEU A 316 13.53 -1.24 -14.40
N CYS A 317 13.10 -0.64 -15.52
CA CYS A 317 14.02 -0.05 -16.50
C CYS A 317 14.86 1.11 -15.92
N GLY A 318 14.37 1.83 -14.91
CA GLY A 318 15.10 2.87 -14.19
C GLY A 318 15.95 2.34 -13.01
N ALA A 319 15.69 1.12 -12.57
CA ALA A 319 16.37 0.46 -11.45
C ALA A 319 17.49 -0.47 -11.95
N THR A 320 18.51 0.10 -12.55
CA THR A 320 19.59 -0.62 -13.26
C THR A 320 20.29 -1.69 -12.42
N GLY A 321 20.32 -1.54 -11.11
CA GLY A 321 20.84 -2.55 -10.18
C GLY A 321 20.02 -3.86 -10.18
N ILE A 322 18.71 -3.80 -10.43
CA ILE A 322 17.86 -4.99 -10.52
C ILE A 322 18.05 -5.68 -11.86
N LEU A 323 18.12 -4.92 -12.96
CA LEU A 323 18.34 -5.48 -14.29
C LEU A 323 19.60 -6.34 -14.35
N SER A 324 20.68 -5.88 -13.71
CA SER A 324 21.92 -6.66 -13.65
C SER A 324 21.82 -7.93 -12.81
N LEU A 325 20.86 -8.01 -11.88
CA LEU A 325 20.66 -9.15 -10.99
C LEU A 325 19.74 -10.22 -11.60
N VAL A 326 18.65 -9.78 -12.25
CA VAL A 326 17.66 -10.72 -12.84
C VAL A 326 18.04 -11.16 -14.25
N GLY A 327 19.05 -10.55 -14.84
CA GLY A 327 19.43 -10.77 -16.25
C GLY A 327 18.47 -10.04 -17.19
N GLY A 328 19.03 -9.30 -18.14
CA GLY A 328 18.30 -8.50 -19.09
C GLY A 328 19.02 -7.18 -19.37
N THR A 329 18.61 -6.51 -20.41
CA THR A 329 19.14 -5.21 -20.80
C THR A 329 18.10 -4.13 -20.54
N LEU A 330 18.56 -2.87 -20.45
CA LEU A 330 17.68 -1.72 -20.38
C LEU A 330 16.77 -1.65 -21.63
N GLU A 331 17.30 -1.97 -22.81
CA GLU A 331 16.56 -1.99 -24.06
C GLU A 331 15.43 -3.03 -24.07
N GLU A 332 15.68 -4.24 -23.57
CA GLU A 332 14.65 -5.28 -23.43
C GLU A 332 13.55 -4.84 -22.45
N SER A 333 13.91 -4.24 -21.32
CA SER A 333 12.95 -3.73 -20.36
C SER A 333 12.10 -2.58 -20.91
N MET A 334 12.72 -1.64 -21.62
CA MET A 334 12.01 -0.54 -22.29
C MET A 334 11.07 -1.07 -23.38
N THR A 335 11.54 -2.02 -24.19
CA THR A 335 10.71 -2.64 -25.24
C THR A 335 9.51 -3.37 -24.64
N CYS A 336 9.68 -4.08 -23.53
CA CYS A 336 8.58 -4.76 -22.84
C CYS A 336 7.52 -3.77 -22.33
N LEU A 337 7.94 -2.64 -21.76
CA LEU A 337 7.02 -1.59 -21.29
C LEU A 337 6.26 -0.92 -22.46
N LEU A 338 6.95 -0.61 -23.56
CA LEU A 338 6.32 -0.03 -24.76
C LEU A 338 5.36 -1.00 -25.41
N TYR A 339 5.73 -2.28 -25.55
CA TYR A 339 4.88 -3.31 -26.14
C TYR A 339 3.58 -3.51 -25.36
N THR A 340 3.62 -3.50 -24.02
CA THR A 340 2.39 -3.58 -23.21
C THR A 340 1.49 -2.36 -23.35
N SER A 341 2.04 -1.19 -23.67
CA SER A 341 1.27 0.02 -23.99
C SER A 341 0.63 -0.06 -25.38
N ASP A 342 1.41 -0.51 -26.39
CA ASP A 342 0.96 -0.58 -27.78
C ASP A 342 -0.04 -1.73 -28.02
N ALA A 343 0.04 -2.83 -27.26
CA ALA A 343 -0.89 -3.95 -27.38
C ALA A 343 -2.33 -3.57 -27.02
N ALA A 344 -2.53 -2.57 -26.17
CA ALA A 344 -3.85 -2.03 -25.85
C ALA A 344 -4.44 -1.18 -27.00
N ASP A 345 -3.59 -0.61 -27.86
CA ASP A 345 -4.01 0.21 -29.01
C ASP A 345 -4.28 -0.63 -30.26
N GLU A 346 -3.69 -1.84 -30.39
CA GLU A 346 -3.86 -2.72 -31.55
C GLU A 346 -5.17 -3.52 -31.56
N GLU A 347 -5.83 -3.73 -30.41
CA GLU A 347 -7.12 -4.42 -30.34
C GLU A 347 -8.30 -3.57 -30.84
N ASP A 348 -8.14 -2.26 -31.03
CA ASP A 348 -9.15 -1.31 -31.53
C ASP A 348 -9.06 -1.05 -33.06
N SER A 349 -8.20 -1.72 -33.78
CA SER A 349 -8.05 -1.63 -35.26
C SER A 349 -8.61 -2.88 -35.93
#